data_d1c958d086d4319c26c6e5b6c4ce0f48
#
_entry.id   d1c958d086d4319c26c6e5b6c4ce0f48
#
_cell.length_a   1.000
_cell.length_b   1.000
_cell.length_c   1.000
_cell.angle_alpha   90.00
_cell.angle_beta   90.00
_cell.angle_gamma   90.00
#
_symmetry.space_group_name_H-M   'P 1'
#
loop_
_entity.id
_entity.type
_entity.pdbx_description
1 polymer ?
#
loop_
_entity_poly.entity_id
_entity_poly.type
_entity_poly.pdbx_seq_one_letter_code
_entity_poly.pdbx_strand_id
1 'polypeptide(L)'
;MNTSPQQELIETKIAPRSYTIDYPKELWSELLPGLWQGGTDDDDIYDQLATPAITKKSFDFVITAYAWANPVDWFVKEIRFGFYDSDMADFDPNDLQGIVRMAHAEWKRGQRVLIRCQAGMNRSGLIMALVLIREGYTPQEAIDLIRAKRSKHALFNGRFEKWLSEVDVSAWRN
;
A
#
# COMPACT_ATOMS: atom_id res chain seq x y z
N MET A 1 -31.77 47.81 -29.04
CA MET A 1 -31.92 46.36 -28.86
C MET A 1 -30.55 45.80 -28.62
N ASN A 2 -30.29 45.48 -27.36
CA ASN A 2 -28.99 44.95 -26.93
C ASN A 2 -28.97 43.45 -27.10
N THR A 3 -28.10 42.97 -27.98
CA THR A 3 -27.73 41.52 -28.02
C THR A 3 -26.48 41.33 -27.16
N SER A 4 -26.67 40.59 -26.08
CA SER A 4 -25.61 40.14 -25.19
C SER A 4 -24.70 39.17 -25.91
N PRO A 5 -23.37 39.26 -25.79
CA PRO A 5 -22.48 38.22 -26.34
C PRO A 5 -22.54 37.00 -25.43
N GLN A 6 -22.95 35.88 -25.99
CA GLN A 6 -22.79 34.59 -25.37
C GLN A 6 -21.29 34.28 -25.25
N GLN A 7 -20.81 34.15 -24.02
CA GLN A 7 -19.52 33.59 -23.76
C GLN A 7 -19.56 32.12 -24.13
N GLU A 8 -18.90 31.76 -25.22
CA GLU A 8 -18.52 30.34 -25.50
C GLU A 8 -17.58 29.86 -24.40
N LEU A 9 -18.11 29.01 -23.53
CA LEU A 9 -17.31 28.20 -22.64
C LEU A 9 -16.55 27.18 -23.53
N ILE A 10 -15.27 27.44 -23.73
CA ILE A 10 -14.35 26.48 -24.30
C ILE A 10 -14.17 25.37 -23.22
N GLU A 11 -14.99 24.34 -23.29
CA GLU A 11 -14.69 23.08 -22.60
C GLU A 11 -13.42 22.49 -23.23
N THR A 12 -12.29 22.74 -22.62
CA THR A 12 -11.09 21.96 -22.85
C THR A 12 -11.38 20.53 -22.39
N LYS A 13 -11.83 19.69 -23.29
CA LYS A 13 -11.85 18.24 -23.11
C LYS A 13 -10.40 17.78 -22.92
N ILE A 14 -9.95 17.77 -21.67
CA ILE A 14 -8.76 16.99 -21.30
C ILE A 14 -9.17 15.54 -21.53
N ALA A 15 -8.71 14.95 -22.63
CA ALA A 15 -8.87 13.54 -22.88
C ALA A 15 -8.37 12.78 -21.63
N PRO A 16 -9.16 11.86 -21.07
CA PRO A 16 -8.68 11.08 -19.94
C PRO A 16 -7.43 10.33 -20.43
N ARG A 17 -6.29 10.63 -19.85
CA ARG A 17 -5.10 9.79 -20.04
C ARG A 17 -5.51 8.41 -19.53
N SER A 18 -5.64 7.45 -20.43
CA SER A 18 -5.83 6.05 -20.07
C SER A 18 -4.54 5.59 -19.38
N TYR A 19 -4.50 5.76 -18.08
CA TYR A 19 -3.40 5.26 -17.27
C TYR A 19 -3.63 3.76 -17.10
N THR A 20 -2.96 2.96 -17.89
CA THR A 20 -2.93 1.52 -17.67
C THR A 20 -2.01 1.26 -16.48
N ILE A 21 -2.59 0.80 -15.39
CA ILE A 21 -1.81 0.41 -14.20
C ILE A 21 -1.31 -1.01 -14.43
N ASP A 22 0.00 -1.18 -14.41
CA ASP A 22 0.62 -2.50 -14.44
C ASP A 22 0.56 -3.10 -13.03
N TYR A 23 -0.36 -4.03 -12.83
CA TYR A 23 -0.41 -4.84 -11.61
C TYR A 23 0.73 -5.87 -11.61
N PRO A 24 1.27 -6.21 -10.44
CA PRO A 24 2.28 -7.26 -10.33
C PRO A 24 1.72 -8.60 -10.79
N LYS A 25 2.55 -9.41 -11.43
CA LYS A 25 2.18 -10.78 -11.81
C LYS A 25 2.14 -11.71 -10.61
N GLU A 26 2.92 -11.40 -9.58
CA GLU A 26 3.02 -12.20 -8.35
C GLU A 26 2.14 -11.58 -7.27
N LEU A 27 1.46 -12.45 -6.50
CA LEU A 27 0.61 -12.00 -5.41
C LEU A 27 1.42 -11.29 -4.33
N TRP A 28 2.62 -11.76 -4.03
CA TRP A 28 3.53 -11.21 -3.01
C TRP A 28 4.93 -10.98 -3.57
N SER A 29 5.56 -9.87 -3.20
CA SER A 29 6.92 -9.52 -3.60
C SER A 29 7.78 -9.25 -2.37
N GLU A 30 8.97 -9.84 -2.30
CA GLU A 30 9.93 -9.56 -1.25
C GLU A 30 10.69 -8.26 -1.56
N LEU A 31 10.58 -7.29 -0.66
CA LEU A 31 11.25 -6.00 -0.80
C LEU A 31 12.65 -6.04 -0.19
N LEU A 32 12.73 -6.56 1.01
CA LEU A 32 13.96 -6.84 1.75
C LEU A 32 13.86 -8.24 2.35
N PRO A 33 14.97 -8.91 2.70
CA PRO A 33 14.92 -10.25 3.26
C PRO A 33 13.96 -10.37 4.44
N GLY A 34 12.91 -11.17 4.28
CA GLY A 34 11.86 -11.38 5.28
C GLY A 34 10.76 -10.31 5.33
N LEU A 35 10.82 -9.27 4.50
CA LEU A 35 9.82 -8.19 4.44
C LEU A 35 9.13 -8.17 3.08
N TRP A 36 7.82 -8.45 3.06
CA TRP A 36 7.03 -8.69 1.87
C TRP A 36 5.85 -7.73 1.74
N GLN A 37 5.53 -7.36 0.52
CA GLN A 37 4.33 -6.62 0.16
C GLN A 37 3.49 -7.41 -0.81
N GLY A 38 2.15 -7.34 -0.67
CA GLY A 38 1.31 -8.06 -1.58
C GLY A 38 -0.16 -7.70 -1.58
N GLY A 39 -0.88 -8.44 -2.42
CA GLY A 39 -2.33 -8.39 -2.55
C GLY A 39 -3.03 -9.50 -1.78
N THR A 40 -4.33 -9.52 -1.96
CA THR A 40 -5.22 -10.61 -1.54
C THR A 40 -5.71 -11.37 -2.76
N ASP A 41 -6.47 -12.42 -2.53
CA ASP A 41 -7.09 -13.27 -3.53
C ASP A 41 -8.33 -12.66 -4.19
N ASP A 42 -8.33 -11.37 -4.39
CA ASP A 42 -9.44 -10.74 -5.08
C ASP A 42 -9.38 -11.08 -6.58
N ASP A 43 -10.33 -11.92 -7.02
CA ASP A 43 -10.45 -12.41 -8.39
C ASP A 43 -10.51 -11.30 -9.44
N ASP A 44 -10.97 -10.10 -9.05
CA ASP A 44 -11.04 -8.94 -9.95
C ASP A 44 -9.65 -8.38 -10.33
N ILE A 45 -8.63 -8.64 -9.52
CA ILE A 45 -7.29 -8.08 -9.72
C ILE A 45 -6.29 -9.14 -10.18
N TYR A 46 -6.36 -10.33 -9.58
CA TYR A 46 -5.46 -11.45 -9.84
C TYR A 46 -6.24 -12.59 -10.49
N ASP A 47 -6.54 -12.42 -11.76
CA ASP A 47 -7.30 -13.38 -12.56
C ASP A 47 -6.75 -14.80 -12.35
N GLN A 48 -7.57 -15.70 -11.75
CA GLN A 48 -7.39 -17.15 -11.65
C GLN A 48 -6.29 -17.71 -10.77
N LEU A 49 -5.63 -16.95 -9.94
CA LEU A 49 -4.75 -17.56 -8.95
C LEU A 49 -5.59 -18.03 -7.76
N ALA A 50 -5.79 -19.35 -7.67
CA ALA A 50 -6.21 -19.94 -6.39
C ALA A 50 -5.24 -19.44 -5.33
N THR A 51 -5.70 -18.55 -4.45
CA THR A 51 -4.82 -17.92 -3.47
C THR A 51 -4.30 -18.97 -2.52
N PRO A 52 -3.00 -19.15 -2.42
CA PRO A 52 -2.44 -20.04 -1.42
C PRO A 52 -2.84 -19.50 -0.05
N ALA A 53 -3.39 -20.37 0.80
CA ALA A 53 -3.65 -20.01 2.19
C ALA A 53 -2.36 -19.51 2.86
N ILE A 54 -2.43 -18.36 3.52
CA ILE A 54 -1.30 -17.86 4.30
C ILE A 54 -1.17 -18.68 5.57
N THR A 55 -0.10 -19.44 5.67
CA THR A 55 0.22 -20.31 6.80
C THR A 55 1.60 -19.98 7.37
N LYS A 56 1.96 -20.61 8.49
CA LYS A 56 3.31 -20.51 9.08
C LYS A 56 4.42 -20.99 8.15
N LYS A 57 4.11 -21.66 7.07
CA LYS A 57 5.11 -22.04 6.05
C LYS A 57 5.52 -20.83 5.20
N SER A 58 4.61 -19.87 5.01
CA SER A 58 4.86 -18.66 4.21
C SER A 58 5.22 -17.45 5.06
N PHE A 59 4.40 -17.09 6.05
CA PHE A 59 4.58 -15.89 6.86
C PHE A 59 4.32 -16.17 8.34
N ASP A 60 4.95 -15.36 9.19
CA ASP A 60 4.83 -15.42 10.64
C ASP A 60 3.95 -14.30 11.19
N PHE A 61 3.96 -13.15 10.49
CA PHE A 61 3.22 -11.95 10.85
C PHE A 61 2.65 -11.28 9.60
N VAL A 62 1.37 -10.93 9.63
CA VAL A 62 0.67 -10.32 8.50
C VAL A 62 -0.07 -9.08 8.94
N ILE A 63 0.08 -7.99 8.19
CA ILE A 63 -0.79 -6.82 8.27
C ILE A 63 -1.71 -6.84 7.07
N THR A 64 -3.02 -6.81 7.32
CA THR A 64 -4.06 -6.79 6.30
C THR A 64 -4.80 -5.46 6.32
N ALA A 65 -4.55 -4.64 5.30
CA ALA A 65 -5.17 -3.32 5.12
C ALA A 65 -6.42 -3.34 4.22
N TYR A 66 -7.06 -4.49 4.08
CA TYR A 66 -8.26 -4.69 3.29
C TYR A 66 -9.29 -5.49 4.07
N ALA A 67 -10.47 -4.88 4.30
CA ALA A 67 -11.47 -5.43 5.21
C ALA A 67 -12.05 -6.79 4.77
N TRP A 68 -12.15 -7.02 3.47
CA TRP A 68 -12.75 -8.25 2.91
C TRP A 68 -11.73 -9.35 2.58
N ALA A 69 -10.45 -9.14 2.89
CA ALA A 69 -9.45 -10.18 2.70
C ALA A 69 -9.79 -11.44 3.49
N ASN A 70 -9.55 -12.61 2.89
CA ASN A 70 -9.64 -13.88 3.62
C ASN A 70 -8.67 -13.87 4.81
N PRO A 71 -9.08 -14.45 5.97
CA PRO A 71 -8.21 -14.55 7.13
C PRO A 71 -7.02 -15.46 6.84
N VAL A 72 -5.93 -15.23 7.57
CA VAL A 72 -4.77 -16.12 7.58
C VAL A 72 -5.03 -17.34 8.47
N ASP A 73 -4.16 -18.33 8.38
CA ASP A 73 -4.18 -19.50 9.28
C ASP A 73 -4.05 -19.09 10.76
N TRP A 74 -4.66 -19.84 11.65
CA TRP A 74 -4.72 -19.58 13.09
C TRP A 74 -3.37 -19.38 13.77
N PHE A 75 -2.32 -20.00 13.26
CA PHE A 75 -0.98 -19.90 13.84
C PHE A 75 -0.17 -18.70 13.35
N VAL A 76 -0.68 -17.95 12.38
CA VAL A 76 -0.07 -16.72 11.89
C VAL A 76 -0.63 -15.54 12.66
N LYS A 77 0.22 -14.67 13.17
CA LYS A 77 -0.24 -13.41 13.76
C LYS A 77 -0.76 -12.50 12.68
N GLU A 78 -2.00 -12.06 12.77
CA GLU A 78 -2.60 -11.10 11.84
C GLU A 78 -3.09 -9.87 12.58
N ILE A 79 -2.75 -8.70 12.04
CA ILE A 79 -3.38 -7.43 12.39
C ILE A 79 -4.20 -6.98 11.19
N ARG A 80 -5.49 -6.78 11.42
CA ARG A 80 -6.41 -6.25 10.41
C ARG A 80 -6.64 -4.76 10.70
N PHE A 81 -6.23 -3.93 9.76
CA PHE A 81 -6.41 -2.48 9.81
C PHE A 81 -6.90 -2.01 8.44
N GLY A 82 -8.20 -2.19 8.22
CA GLY A 82 -8.84 -1.80 6.97
C GLY A 82 -9.09 -0.30 6.91
N PHE A 83 -8.70 0.32 5.80
CA PHE A 83 -9.02 1.71 5.48
C PHE A 83 -9.21 1.86 3.96
N TYR A 84 -9.82 2.98 3.57
CA TYR A 84 -10.08 3.21 2.16
C TYR A 84 -8.80 3.62 1.40
N ASP A 85 -8.72 3.21 0.15
CA ASP A 85 -7.70 3.69 -0.79
C ASP A 85 -8.13 5.05 -1.35
N SER A 86 -8.21 6.04 -0.48
CA SER A 86 -8.70 7.38 -0.78
C SER A 86 -7.74 8.46 -0.31
N ASP A 87 -7.89 8.96 0.89
CA ASP A 87 -7.04 9.99 1.47
C ASP A 87 -6.63 9.66 2.93
N MET A 88 -5.84 10.54 3.53
CA MET A 88 -5.31 10.34 4.88
C MET A 88 -6.30 10.65 6.00
N ALA A 89 -7.52 11.08 5.67
CA ALA A 89 -8.54 11.44 6.67
C ALA A 89 -9.30 10.22 7.23
N ASP A 90 -9.19 9.06 6.58
CA ASP A 90 -10.00 7.88 6.90
C ASP A 90 -9.50 7.07 8.11
N PHE A 91 -8.40 7.46 8.72
CA PHE A 91 -7.83 6.73 9.87
C PHE A 91 -7.00 7.64 10.80
N ASP A 92 -6.82 7.19 12.04
CA ASP A 92 -5.96 7.88 13.01
C ASP A 92 -4.48 7.55 12.71
N PRO A 93 -3.62 8.56 12.46
CA PRO A 93 -2.19 8.35 12.29
C PRO A 93 -1.51 7.64 13.48
N ASN A 94 -2.02 7.77 14.70
CA ASN A 94 -1.48 7.09 15.88
C ASN A 94 -1.67 5.57 15.80
N ASP A 95 -2.82 5.11 15.29
CA ASP A 95 -3.06 3.69 15.07
C ASP A 95 -2.09 3.14 14.03
N LEU A 96 -1.84 3.89 12.97
CA LEU A 96 -0.90 3.53 11.93
C LEU A 96 0.54 3.43 12.47
N GLN A 97 0.96 4.34 13.35
CA GLN A 97 2.27 4.27 14.01
C GLN A 97 2.42 2.98 14.84
N GLY A 98 1.39 2.58 15.57
CA GLY A 98 1.39 1.33 16.33
C GLY A 98 1.63 0.11 15.44
N ILE A 99 0.91 0.04 14.32
CA ILE A 99 1.01 -1.04 13.35
C ILE A 99 2.40 -1.09 12.71
N VAL A 100 2.93 0.05 12.30
CA VAL A 100 4.26 0.16 11.68
C VAL A 100 5.35 -0.29 12.67
N ARG A 101 5.26 0.13 13.95
CA ARG A 101 6.18 -0.32 14.99
C ARG A 101 6.15 -1.83 15.20
N MET A 102 4.96 -2.42 15.21
CA MET A 102 4.82 -3.88 15.37
C MET A 102 5.39 -4.63 14.17
N ALA A 103 5.08 -4.22 12.95
CA ALA A 103 5.61 -4.84 11.75
C ALA A 103 7.13 -4.79 11.70
N HIS A 104 7.70 -3.61 11.96
CA HIS A 104 9.14 -3.42 12.01
C HIS A 104 9.79 -4.30 13.09
N ALA A 105 9.23 -4.32 14.31
CA ALA A 105 9.76 -5.12 15.40
C ALA A 105 9.73 -6.62 15.12
N GLU A 106 8.64 -7.15 14.52
CA GLU A 106 8.55 -8.56 14.16
C GLU A 106 9.55 -8.90 13.05
N TRP A 107 9.70 -8.04 12.05
CA TRP A 107 10.72 -8.22 11.01
C TRP A 107 12.16 -8.21 11.59
N LYS A 108 12.49 -7.26 12.47
CA LYS A 108 13.81 -7.18 13.12
C LYS A 108 14.10 -8.38 14.03
N ARG A 109 13.09 -9.09 14.49
CA ARG A 109 13.24 -10.38 15.21
C ARG A 109 13.42 -11.57 14.28
N GLY A 110 13.52 -11.35 12.98
CA GLY A 110 13.70 -12.41 11.99
C GLY A 110 12.43 -13.09 11.54
N GLN A 111 11.24 -12.53 11.87
CA GLN A 111 9.98 -13.06 11.38
C GLN A 111 9.76 -12.66 9.93
N ARG A 112 9.10 -13.53 9.16
CA ARG A 112 8.64 -13.22 7.80
C ARG A 112 7.36 -12.42 7.88
N VAL A 113 7.45 -11.15 7.48
CA VAL A 113 6.37 -10.18 7.59
C VAL A 113 5.76 -9.90 6.22
N LEU A 114 4.45 -10.03 6.09
CA LEU A 114 3.69 -9.62 4.91
C LEU A 114 2.80 -8.43 5.24
N ILE A 115 2.88 -7.38 4.44
CA ILE A 115 1.95 -6.25 4.45
C ILE A 115 1.11 -6.33 3.18
N ARG A 116 -0.20 -6.55 3.32
CA ARG A 116 -1.11 -6.76 2.20
C ARG A 116 -2.33 -5.83 2.22
N CYS A 117 -2.80 -5.50 1.03
CA CYS A 117 -4.14 -4.93 0.82
C CYS A 117 -4.77 -5.67 -0.38
N GLN A 118 -5.84 -5.16 -0.97
CA GLN A 118 -6.50 -5.80 -2.09
C GLN A 118 -5.52 -6.06 -3.26
N ALA A 119 -5.01 -5.00 -3.89
CA ALA A 119 -4.09 -5.10 -5.03
C ALA A 119 -2.61 -5.20 -4.64
N GLY A 120 -2.28 -4.93 -3.38
CA GLY A 120 -0.89 -4.86 -2.96
C GLY A 120 -0.13 -3.67 -3.54
N MET A 121 -0.79 -2.54 -3.76
CA MET A 121 -0.24 -1.35 -4.42
C MET A 121 -0.21 -0.11 -3.53
N ASN A 122 -1.37 0.41 -3.12
CA ASN A 122 -1.49 1.70 -2.43
C ASN A 122 -1.50 1.58 -0.90
N ARG A 123 -2.52 0.95 -0.30
CA ARG A 123 -2.65 0.83 1.16
C ARG A 123 -1.51 0.06 1.80
N SER A 124 -1.17 -1.08 1.22
CA SER A 124 0.02 -1.85 1.64
C SER A 124 1.32 -1.10 1.37
N GLY A 125 1.40 -0.36 0.27
CA GLY A 125 2.53 0.49 -0.07
C GLY A 125 2.74 1.62 0.92
N LEU A 126 1.67 2.26 1.38
CA LEU A 126 1.73 3.29 2.42
C LEU A 126 2.34 2.74 3.73
N ILE A 127 1.81 1.62 4.22
CA ILE A 127 2.32 0.98 5.45
C ILE A 127 3.77 0.52 5.25
N MET A 128 4.07 -0.10 4.12
CA MET A 128 5.43 -0.54 3.78
C MET A 128 6.43 0.61 3.75
N ALA A 129 6.08 1.73 3.12
CA ALA A 129 6.94 2.91 3.09
C ALA A 129 7.27 3.42 4.49
N LEU A 130 6.28 3.42 5.39
CA LEU A 130 6.49 3.83 6.78
C LEU A 130 7.36 2.85 7.57
N VAL A 131 7.26 1.54 7.31
CA VAL A 131 8.18 0.55 7.89
C VAL A 131 9.60 0.77 7.41
N LEU A 132 9.79 1.07 6.13
CA LEU A 132 11.10 1.39 5.55
C LEU A 132 11.67 2.71 6.11
N ILE A 133 10.82 3.73 6.28
CA ILE A 133 11.21 5.01 6.93
C ILE A 133 11.65 4.76 8.36
N ARG A 134 10.95 3.89 9.09
CA ARG A 134 11.38 3.49 10.45
C ARG A 134 12.72 2.77 10.45
N GLU A 135 13.03 1.99 9.44
CA GLU A 135 14.34 1.33 9.29
C GLU A 135 15.47 2.30 8.96
N GLY A 136 15.16 3.50 8.45
CA GLY A 136 16.15 4.54 8.17
C GLY A 136 16.12 5.08 6.73
N TYR A 137 15.26 4.55 5.87
CA TYR A 137 15.11 5.08 4.52
C TYR A 137 14.48 6.47 4.54
N THR A 138 14.84 7.32 3.59
CA THR A 138 14.07 8.53 3.30
C THR A 138 12.74 8.14 2.65
N PRO A 139 11.72 9.01 2.69
CA PRO A 139 10.46 8.75 1.99
C PRO A 139 10.65 8.40 0.50
N GLN A 140 11.53 9.11 -0.20
CA GLN A 140 11.79 8.86 -1.61
C GLN A 140 12.46 7.50 -1.84
N GLU A 141 13.47 7.16 -1.05
CA GLU A 141 14.13 5.84 -1.13
C GLU A 141 13.15 4.69 -0.86
N ALA A 142 12.23 4.87 0.09
CA ALA A 142 11.20 3.89 0.39
C ALA A 142 10.25 3.68 -0.80
N ILE A 143 9.77 4.77 -1.41
CA ILE A 143 8.91 4.73 -2.60
C ILE A 143 9.64 4.08 -3.77
N ASP A 144 10.88 4.45 -4.01
CA ASP A 144 11.69 3.91 -5.11
C ASP A 144 11.94 2.41 -4.94
N LEU A 145 12.22 1.95 -3.73
CA LEU A 145 12.39 0.52 -3.43
C LEU A 145 11.09 -0.26 -3.67
N ILE A 146 9.96 0.26 -3.21
CA ILE A 146 8.64 -0.35 -3.43
C ILE A 146 8.37 -0.46 -4.94
N ARG A 147 8.62 0.60 -5.69
CA ARG A 147 8.42 0.63 -7.14
C ARG A 147 9.35 -0.32 -7.88
N ALA A 148 10.59 -0.45 -7.44
CA ALA A 148 11.55 -1.37 -8.03
C ALA A 148 11.21 -2.85 -7.78
N LYS A 149 10.66 -3.17 -6.61
CA LYS A 149 10.46 -4.56 -6.17
C LYS A 149 9.04 -5.07 -6.39
N ARG A 150 8.02 -4.21 -6.25
CA ARG A 150 6.61 -4.60 -6.37
C ARG A 150 6.04 -4.31 -7.76
N SER A 151 6.01 -3.06 -8.15
CA SER A 151 5.56 -2.58 -9.47
C SER A 151 5.97 -1.12 -9.63
N LYS A 152 6.39 -0.73 -10.82
CA LYS A 152 6.67 0.68 -11.16
C LYS A 152 5.49 1.63 -10.87
N HIS A 153 4.26 1.09 -10.79
CA HIS A 153 3.05 1.83 -10.47
C HIS A 153 2.61 1.70 -9.01
N ALA A 154 3.39 1.04 -8.14
CA ALA A 154 3.06 1.00 -6.72
C ALA A 154 2.98 2.42 -6.14
N LEU A 155 2.05 2.63 -5.19
CA LEU A 155 1.75 3.95 -4.64
C LEU A 155 1.26 4.96 -5.72
N PHE A 156 0.44 4.49 -6.67
CA PHE A 156 -0.17 5.38 -7.66
C PHE A 156 -1.27 6.29 -7.06
N ASN A 157 -1.71 6.04 -5.81
CA ASN A 157 -2.53 6.97 -5.06
C ASN A 157 -1.71 8.22 -4.71
N GLY A 158 -1.85 9.27 -5.51
CA GLY A 158 -1.06 10.49 -5.36
C GLY A 158 -1.24 11.22 -4.03
N ARG A 159 -2.35 10.98 -3.29
CA ARG A 159 -2.56 11.54 -1.95
C ARG A 159 -1.68 10.85 -0.92
N PHE A 160 -1.52 9.53 -1.00
CA PHE A 160 -0.59 8.78 -0.16
C PHE A 160 0.86 9.15 -0.46
N GLU A 161 1.22 9.22 -1.73
CA GLU A 161 2.57 9.63 -2.15
C GLU A 161 2.92 11.04 -1.66
N LYS A 162 2.02 12.00 -1.86
CA LYS A 162 2.20 13.36 -1.39
C LYS A 162 2.38 13.41 0.13
N TRP A 163 1.50 12.75 0.87
CA TRP A 163 1.59 12.70 2.33
C TRP A 163 2.92 12.09 2.80
N LEU A 164 3.38 10.99 2.18
CA LEU A 164 4.67 10.38 2.48
C LEU A 164 5.84 11.34 2.24
N SER A 165 5.78 12.16 1.18
CA SER A 165 6.84 13.12 0.86
C SER A 165 6.94 14.26 1.89
N GLU A 166 5.87 14.54 2.61
CA GLU A 166 5.75 15.63 3.59
C GLU A 166 5.80 15.13 5.05
N VAL A 167 5.90 13.81 5.27
CA VAL A 167 5.86 13.22 6.61
C VAL A 167 7.05 13.64 7.48
N ASP A 168 6.79 13.92 8.75
CA ASP A 168 7.87 14.08 9.73
C ASP A 168 8.53 12.74 10.02
N VAL A 169 9.65 12.50 9.37
CA VAL A 169 10.43 11.28 9.46
C VAL A 169 10.80 10.94 10.92
N SER A 170 11.07 11.96 11.74
CA SER A 170 11.47 11.75 13.13
C SER A 170 10.38 11.10 13.97
N ALA A 171 9.12 11.42 13.70
CA ALA A 171 7.96 10.83 14.37
C ALA A 171 7.80 9.33 14.11
N TRP A 172 8.33 8.81 13.00
CA TRP A 172 8.21 7.41 12.59
C TRP A 172 9.42 6.56 12.98
N ARG A 173 10.55 7.17 13.28
CA ARG A 173 11.80 6.48 13.69
C ARG A 173 11.90 6.20 15.18
N ASN A 174 11.06 6.83 15.99
CA ASN A 174 11.06 6.68 17.47
C ASN A 174 10.24 5.50 17.98
#